data_f481f796b5c22777bf9eb2b88a3a7b31
#
_entry.id   f481f796b5c22777bf9eb2b88a3a7b31
#
_cell.length_a   1.000
_cell.length_b   1.000
_cell.length_c   1.000
_cell.angle_alpha   90.00
_cell.angle_beta   90.00
_cell.angle_gamma   90.00
#
_symmetry.space_group_name_H-M   'P 1'
#
loop_
_entity.id
_entity.type
_entity.pdbx_description
1 polymer ?
#
loop_
_entity_poly.entity_id
_entity_poly.type
_entity_poly.pdbx_seq_one_letter_code
_entity_poly.pdbx_strand_id
1 'polypeptide(L)'
;MKFGRCVTKSQFMCVALVVGTFLGVGISGVEVQVAQADQKVEVVIQNGEAKLVRGTILSGVPTEVSIRNEDSVTHGFKSSIFGGARNVEMVGGSVAEGKGSNVYRVEPGRTMVIKFTIPPDGKGESRTHAFWCDMHRGVKGEMLLVEQTWEGG
;
A
#
# COMPACT_ATOMS: atom_id res chain seq x y z
N MET A 1 38.42 46.66 0.85
CA MET A 1 38.17 47.76 1.82
C MET A 1 36.95 47.40 2.67
N LYS A 2 37.23 47.23 3.96
CA LYS A 2 36.44 47.52 5.19
C LYS A 2 35.00 46.97 5.25
N PHE A 3 34.77 45.98 6.08
CA PHE A 3 34.50 45.92 7.54
C PHE A 3 33.16 46.61 7.92
N GLY A 4 32.32 45.87 8.63
CA GLY A 4 31.24 46.36 9.46
C GLY A 4 30.42 45.25 10.11
N ARG A 5 30.92 44.68 11.19
CA ARG A 5 30.14 43.98 12.23
C ARG A 5 29.27 45.00 12.96
N CYS A 6 28.06 44.59 13.32
CA CYS A 6 27.50 45.06 14.59
C CYS A 6 26.53 44.06 15.17
N VAL A 7 26.91 43.57 16.34
CA VAL A 7 26.13 42.88 17.35
C VAL A 7 25.55 43.95 18.25
N THR A 8 24.29 43.88 18.65
CA THR A 8 23.91 44.21 20.03
C THR A 8 22.47 43.79 20.36
N LYS A 9 22.40 43.05 21.45
CA LYS A 9 21.32 42.85 22.41
C LYS A 9 20.55 44.11 22.70
N SER A 10 19.25 44.05 22.91
CA SER A 10 18.60 44.68 24.05
C SER A 10 17.22 44.07 24.31
N GLN A 11 17.07 43.60 25.53
CA GLN A 11 15.81 43.25 26.18
C GLN A 11 14.98 44.51 26.41
N PHE A 12 13.69 44.45 26.15
CA PHE A 12 12.73 45.27 26.86
C PHE A 12 11.52 44.43 27.25
N MET A 13 11.43 44.29 28.53
CA MET A 13 10.34 43.73 29.27
C MET A 13 9.23 44.79 29.35
N CYS A 14 8.07 44.54 28.81
CA CYS A 14 6.86 45.26 29.11
C CYS A 14 5.81 44.29 29.64
N VAL A 15 5.63 44.35 30.93
CA VAL A 15 4.50 43.76 31.64
C VAL A 15 3.28 44.63 31.36
N ALA A 16 2.26 44.08 30.77
CA ALA A 16 0.91 44.62 30.78
C ALA A 16 -0.05 43.55 31.23
N LEU A 17 -0.51 43.73 32.44
CA LEU A 17 -1.54 42.96 33.08
C LEU A 17 -2.89 43.31 32.44
N VAL A 18 -3.53 42.39 31.77
CA VAL A 18 -4.95 42.47 31.47
C VAL A 18 -5.62 41.19 31.92
N VAL A 19 -6.35 41.36 33.04
CA VAL A 19 -7.28 40.38 33.57
C VAL A 19 -8.46 40.25 32.59
N GLY A 20 -8.61 39.11 31.98
CA GLY A 20 -9.76 38.78 31.15
C GLY A 20 -10.06 37.29 31.29
N THR A 21 -10.94 36.98 32.21
CA THR A 21 -11.51 35.68 32.46
C THR A 21 -12.30 35.23 31.24
N PHE A 22 -11.80 34.24 30.50
CA PHE A 22 -12.65 33.38 29.69
C PHE A 22 -12.14 31.93 29.77
N LEU A 23 -12.80 31.18 30.65
CA LEU A 23 -12.69 29.73 30.70
C LEU A 23 -13.36 29.14 29.42
N GLY A 24 -12.59 29.06 28.36
CA GLY A 24 -12.93 28.24 27.20
C GLY A 24 -12.04 27.00 27.22
N VAL A 25 -12.51 25.93 27.87
CA VAL A 25 -11.87 24.63 27.74
C VAL A 25 -12.14 24.13 26.30
N GLY A 26 -11.28 24.53 25.38
CA GLY A 26 -11.23 23.93 24.06
C GLY A 26 -10.71 22.50 24.23
N ILE A 27 -11.64 21.54 24.21
CA ILE A 27 -11.29 20.13 24.05
C ILE A 27 -10.78 20.03 22.61
N SER A 28 -9.46 20.15 22.45
CA SER A 28 -8.81 19.75 21.19
C SER A 28 -9.04 18.25 21.07
N GLY A 29 -10.00 17.87 20.22
CA GLY A 29 -10.20 16.47 19.85
C GLY A 29 -8.90 15.98 19.24
N VAL A 30 -8.16 15.15 19.96
CA VAL A 30 -7.07 14.37 19.39
C VAL A 30 -7.75 13.37 18.48
N GLU A 31 -7.79 13.66 17.17
CA GLU A 31 -8.12 12.64 16.18
C GLU A 31 -7.02 11.58 16.26
N VAL A 32 -7.33 10.48 16.93
CA VAL A 32 -6.51 9.29 16.89
C VAL A 32 -6.69 8.71 15.49
N GLN A 33 -5.81 9.07 14.57
CA GLN A 33 -5.68 8.35 13.31
C GLN A 33 -5.15 6.95 13.64
N VAL A 34 -6.06 6.00 13.69
CA VAL A 34 -5.68 4.58 13.71
C VAL A 34 -5.00 4.31 12.38
N ALA A 35 -3.69 4.19 12.39
CA ALA A 35 -2.94 3.74 11.22
C ALA A 35 -3.47 2.35 10.88
N GLN A 36 -4.23 2.25 9.79
CA GLN A 36 -4.72 0.99 9.29
C GLN A 36 -3.51 0.19 8.80
N ALA A 37 -3.21 -0.91 9.47
CA ALA A 37 -2.08 -1.76 9.10
C ALA A 37 -2.30 -2.31 7.69
N ASP A 38 -1.28 -2.21 6.85
CA ASP A 38 -1.30 -2.78 5.51
C ASP A 38 -1.54 -4.29 5.61
N GLN A 39 -2.49 -4.80 4.84
CA GLN A 39 -2.67 -6.24 4.76
C GLN A 39 -1.62 -6.86 3.84
N LYS A 40 -1.15 -8.06 4.20
CA LYS A 40 -0.10 -8.75 3.45
C LYS A 40 -0.60 -10.04 2.84
N VAL A 41 -0.28 -10.20 1.56
CA VAL A 41 -0.50 -11.42 0.78
C VAL A 41 0.87 -11.95 0.36
N GLU A 42 1.09 -13.25 0.50
CA GLU A 42 2.36 -13.86 0.14
C GLU A 42 2.14 -15.00 -0.86
N VAL A 43 2.85 -14.89 -1.99
CA VAL A 43 2.89 -15.90 -3.04
C VAL A 43 4.33 -16.39 -3.17
N VAL A 44 4.54 -17.69 -3.14
CA VAL A 44 5.82 -18.33 -3.42
C VAL A 44 5.73 -19.10 -4.71
N ILE A 45 6.66 -18.87 -5.63
CA ILE A 45 6.80 -19.61 -6.88
C ILE A 45 7.98 -20.53 -6.72
N GLN A 46 7.72 -21.84 -6.82
CA GLN A 46 8.74 -22.87 -6.65
C GLN A 46 8.38 -24.10 -7.47
N ASN A 47 9.37 -24.70 -8.16
CA ASN A 47 9.22 -25.89 -9.01
C ASN A 47 8.17 -25.71 -10.13
N GLY A 48 8.04 -24.49 -10.68
CA GLY A 48 7.07 -24.17 -11.73
C GLY A 48 5.62 -24.09 -11.26
N GLU A 49 5.39 -23.99 -9.97
CA GLU A 49 4.08 -23.83 -9.36
C GLU A 49 4.02 -22.60 -8.46
N ALA A 50 2.84 -22.03 -8.29
CA ALA A 50 2.61 -20.93 -7.36
C ALA A 50 1.83 -21.43 -6.14
N LYS A 51 2.34 -21.12 -4.95
CA LYS A 51 1.68 -21.39 -3.67
C LYS A 51 1.30 -20.09 -3.00
N LEU A 52 0.02 -19.93 -2.71
CA LEU A 52 -0.48 -18.83 -1.88
C LEU A 52 -0.29 -19.22 -0.41
N VAL A 53 0.57 -18.51 0.29
CA VAL A 53 0.87 -18.76 1.70
C VAL A 53 -0.11 -18.01 2.60
N ARG A 54 -0.49 -16.80 2.17
CA ARG A 54 -1.47 -15.96 2.87
C ARG A 54 -2.20 -15.12 1.82
N GLY A 55 -3.55 -15.11 1.79
CA GLY A 55 -4.17 -14.66 0.57
C GLY A 55 -5.56 -14.05 0.60
N THR A 56 -6.00 -13.44 1.67
CA THR A 56 -7.24 -12.66 1.67
C THR A 56 -6.93 -11.18 1.50
N ILE A 57 -7.64 -10.52 0.60
CA ILE A 57 -7.58 -9.09 0.33
C ILE A 57 -8.92 -8.49 0.77
N LEU A 58 -8.87 -7.43 1.58
CA LEU A 58 -10.05 -6.68 1.99
C LEU A 58 -10.17 -5.42 1.12
N SER A 59 -11.32 -5.12 0.59
CA SER A 59 -11.56 -3.88 -0.13
C SER A 59 -11.39 -2.67 0.80
N GLY A 60 -10.93 -1.54 0.26
CA GLY A 60 -10.66 -0.32 1.03
C GLY A 60 -9.37 -0.34 1.86
N VAL A 61 -8.71 -1.48 2.02
CA VAL A 61 -7.49 -1.61 2.83
C VAL A 61 -6.26 -1.63 1.92
N PRO A 62 -5.22 -0.80 2.20
CA PRO A 62 -3.94 -0.90 1.52
C PRO A 62 -3.38 -2.31 1.61
N THR A 63 -2.97 -2.85 0.48
CA THR A 63 -2.54 -4.25 0.35
C THR A 63 -1.13 -4.32 -0.19
N GLU A 64 -0.32 -5.18 0.40
CA GLU A 64 1.01 -5.54 -0.06
C GLU A 64 1.00 -7.01 -0.51
N VAL A 65 1.21 -7.26 -1.80
CA VAL A 65 1.39 -8.60 -2.34
C VAL A 65 2.87 -8.84 -2.56
N SER A 66 3.45 -9.76 -1.80
CA SER A 66 4.84 -10.21 -1.93
C SER A 66 4.90 -11.47 -2.77
N ILE A 67 5.64 -11.44 -3.89
CA ILE A 67 5.84 -12.57 -4.79
C ILE A 67 7.31 -12.98 -4.73
N ARG A 68 7.60 -14.13 -4.15
CA ARG A 68 8.95 -14.68 -4.04
C ARG A 68 9.15 -15.76 -5.08
N ASN A 69 10.13 -15.57 -5.96
CA ASN A 69 10.52 -16.53 -6.99
C ASN A 69 11.70 -17.37 -6.50
N GLU A 70 11.46 -18.65 -6.22
CA GLU A 70 12.49 -19.63 -5.80
C GLU A 70 12.96 -20.49 -6.98
N ASP A 71 12.44 -20.29 -8.18
CA ASP A 71 12.89 -20.97 -9.39
C ASP A 71 14.12 -20.29 -9.99
N SER A 72 14.78 -21.00 -10.91
CA SER A 72 15.94 -20.52 -11.65
C SER A 72 15.60 -19.71 -12.91
N VAL A 73 14.31 -19.46 -13.16
CA VAL A 73 13.80 -18.74 -14.33
C VAL A 73 12.94 -17.55 -13.91
N THR A 74 12.86 -16.54 -14.75
CA THR A 74 11.98 -15.38 -14.54
C THR A 74 10.51 -15.79 -14.67
N HIS A 75 9.67 -15.32 -13.77
CA HIS A 75 8.23 -15.49 -13.84
C HIS A 75 7.50 -14.18 -14.06
N GLY A 76 6.36 -14.26 -14.76
CA GLY A 76 5.38 -13.19 -14.87
C GLY A 76 4.30 -13.36 -13.80
N PHE A 77 3.76 -12.23 -13.35
CA PHE A 77 2.60 -12.21 -12.46
C PHE A 77 1.53 -11.30 -13.06
N LYS A 78 0.42 -11.89 -13.42
CA LYS A 78 -0.78 -11.21 -13.93
C LYS A 78 -1.96 -11.55 -13.05
N SER A 79 -2.86 -10.59 -12.86
CA SER A 79 -4.15 -10.85 -12.21
C SER A 79 -5.18 -9.84 -12.67
N SER A 80 -6.43 -10.26 -12.77
CA SER A 80 -7.57 -9.38 -13.04
C SER A 80 -7.83 -8.37 -11.92
N ILE A 81 -7.31 -8.61 -10.71
CA ILE A 81 -7.47 -7.73 -9.57
C ILE A 81 -6.89 -6.33 -9.83
N PHE A 82 -5.81 -6.25 -10.62
CA PHE A 82 -5.16 -4.96 -10.92
C PHE A 82 -6.00 -4.05 -11.83
N GLY A 83 -7.01 -4.58 -12.54
CA GLY A 83 -7.92 -3.78 -13.35
C GLY A 83 -8.79 -2.82 -12.55
N GLY A 84 -9.05 -3.12 -11.27
CA GLY A 84 -9.80 -2.25 -10.35
C GLY A 84 -8.93 -1.56 -9.31
N ALA A 85 -7.62 -1.85 -9.30
CA ALA A 85 -6.70 -1.36 -8.28
C ALA A 85 -6.36 0.13 -8.48
N ARG A 86 -6.13 0.82 -7.35
CA ARG A 86 -5.62 2.19 -7.29
C ARG A 86 -4.27 2.21 -6.59
N ASN A 87 -3.48 3.26 -6.86
CA ASN A 87 -2.17 3.49 -6.22
C ASN A 87 -1.25 2.27 -6.37
N VAL A 88 -1.19 1.70 -7.58
CA VAL A 88 -0.37 0.52 -7.84
C VAL A 88 1.11 0.93 -7.89
N GLU A 89 1.88 0.43 -6.94
CA GLU A 89 3.34 0.62 -6.85
C GLU A 89 4.03 -0.74 -6.86
N MET A 90 5.21 -0.83 -7.45
CA MET A 90 5.97 -2.08 -7.52
C MET A 90 7.44 -1.83 -7.17
N VAL A 91 8.00 -2.75 -6.39
CA VAL A 91 9.40 -2.76 -5.97
C VAL A 91 10.00 -4.15 -6.17
N GLY A 92 11.25 -4.22 -6.57
CA GLY A 92 12.00 -5.49 -6.68
C GLY A 92 11.68 -6.34 -7.92
N GLY A 93 10.98 -5.76 -8.91
CA GLY A 93 10.66 -6.40 -10.16
C GLY A 93 10.74 -5.43 -11.34
N SER A 94 10.17 -5.83 -12.47
CA SER A 94 9.99 -4.97 -13.64
C SER A 94 8.57 -5.12 -14.21
N VAL A 95 8.13 -4.13 -14.98
CA VAL A 95 6.84 -4.16 -15.67
C VAL A 95 7.08 -4.39 -17.15
N ALA A 96 6.38 -5.36 -17.73
CA ALA A 96 6.32 -5.58 -19.15
C ALA A 96 4.91 -5.29 -19.66
N GLU A 97 4.80 -4.71 -20.84
CA GLU A 97 3.51 -4.53 -21.49
C GLU A 97 2.97 -5.88 -21.94
N GLY A 98 1.73 -6.19 -21.56
CA GLY A 98 1.01 -7.38 -21.99
C GLY A 98 -0.27 -7.00 -22.72
N LYS A 99 -0.84 -7.94 -23.48
CA LYS A 99 -2.15 -7.73 -24.10
C LYS A 99 -3.20 -7.48 -23.01
N GLY A 100 -3.68 -6.23 -22.94
CA GLY A 100 -4.79 -5.82 -22.07
C GLY A 100 -4.48 -5.57 -20.59
N SER A 101 -3.25 -5.82 -20.12
CA SER A 101 -2.83 -5.51 -18.76
C SER A 101 -1.32 -5.58 -18.59
N ASN A 102 -0.78 -4.89 -17.60
CA ASN A 102 0.62 -5.01 -17.22
C ASN A 102 0.96 -6.43 -16.74
N VAL A 103 2.17 -6.86 -17.06
CA VAL A 103 2.76 -8.09 -16.52
C VAL A 103 3.90 -7.69 -15.61
N TYR A 104 3.83 -8.08 -14.36
CA TYR A 104 4.90 -7.86 -13.41
C TYR A 104 5.90 -9.02 -13.47
N ARG A 105 7.19 -8.71 -13.62
CA ARG A 105 8.26 -9.71 -13.74
C ARG A 105 9.04 -9.82 -12.44
N VAL A 106 9.29 -11.05 -12.01
CA VAL A 106 10.14 -11.36 -10.87
C VAL A 106 11.26 -12.29 -11.31
N GLU A 107 12.49 -11.84 -11.12
CA GLU A 107 13.70 -12.56 -11.52
C GLU A 107 13.98 -13.75 -10.58
N PRO A 108 14.82 -14.73 -11.04
CA PRO A 108 15.22 -15.87 -10.22
C PRO A 108 15.78 -15.48 -8.85
N GLY A 109 15.33 -16.13 -7.79
CA GLY A 109 15.77 -15.89 -6.43
C GLY A 109 15.41 -14.51 -5.86
N ARG A 110 14.55 -13.74 -6.53
CA ARG A 110 14.14 -12.40 -6.11
C ARG A 110 12.73 -12.39 -5.52
N THR A 111 12.48 -11.35 -4.74
CA THR A 111 11.15 -11.02 -4.24
C THR A 111 10.71 -9.70 -4.86
N MET A 112 9.51 -9.70 -5.39
CA MET A 112 8.81 -8.51 -5.89
C MET A 112 7.66 -8.20 -4.96
N VAL A 113 7.43 -6.93 -4.69
CA VAL A 113 6.33 -6.43 -3.87
C VAL A 113 5.47 -5.51 -4.72
N ILE A 114 4.15 -5.76 -4.74
CA ILE A 114 3.17 -4.91 -5.39
C ILE A 114 2.23 -4.36 -4.30
N LYS A 115 2.16 -3.03 -4.20
CA LYS A 115 1.26 -2.33 -3.28
C LYS A 115 0.10 -1.73 -4.07
N PHE A 116 -1.10 -1.85 -3.54
CA PHE A 116 -2.30 -1.29 -4.16
C PHE A 116 -3.46 -1.23 -3.16
N THR A 117 -4.54 -0.58 -3.57
CA THR A 117 -5.82 -0.59 -2.84
C THR A 117 -6.94 -0.92 -3.82
N ILE A 118 -7.82 -1.85 -3.46
CA ILE A 118 -9.05 -2.11 -4.22
C ILE A 118 -10.17 -1.30 -3.57
N PRO A 119 -10.76 -0.33 -4.28
CA PRO A 119 -11.91 0.41 -3.75
C PRO A 119 -13.09 -0.54 -3.48
N PRO A 120 -13.85 -0.35 -2.39
CA PRO A 120 -15.10 -1.06 -2.20
C PRO A 120 -16.07 -0.79 -3.35
N ASP A 121 -16.77 -1.81 -3.82
CA ASP A 121 -17.76 -1.68 -4.89
C ASP A 121 -19.20 -1.46 -4.37
N GLY A 122 -19.38 -1.52 -3.07
CA GLY A 122 -20.67 -1.30 -2.38
C GLY A 122 -21.66 -2.44 -2.51
N LYS A 123 -21.29 -3.56 -3.16
CA LYS A 123 -22.18 -4.72 -3.34
C LYS A 123 -22.07 -5.74 -2.21
N GLY A 124 -20.96 -5.70 -1.44
CA GLY A 124 -20.72 -6.62 -0.33
C GLY A 124 -20.41 -8.05 -0.75
N GLU A 125 -20.16 -8.30 -2.04
CA GLU A 125 -19.92 -9.64 -2.57
C GLU A 125 -18.42 -9.94 -2.62
N SER A 126 -18.01 -11.00 -1.94
CA SER A 126 -16.62 -11.51 -2.04
C SER A 126 -16.40 -12.19 -3.38
N ARG A 127 -15.21 -12.01 -3.96
CA ARG A 127 -14.85 -12.52 -5.29
C ARG A 127 -13.46 -13.13 -5.29
N THR A 128 -13.30 -14.18 -6.10
CA THR A 128 -12.00 -14.79 -6.35
C THR A 128 -11.37 -14.18 -7.61
N HIS A 129 -10.10 -13.80 -7.50
CA HIS A 129 -9.31 -13.29 -8.60
C HIS A 129 -8.17 -14.25 -8.91
N ALA A 130 -8.18 -14.81 -10.12
CA ALA A 130 -7.08 -15.64 -10.59
C ALA A 130 -5.82 -14.79 -10.81
N PHE A 131 -4.67 -15.38 -10.53
CA PHE A 131 -3.37 -14.91 -11.00
C PHE A 131 -2.63 -16.01 -11.76
N TRP A 132 -1.77 -15.64 -12.68
CA TRP A 132 -1.02 -16.59 -13.52
C TRP A 132 0.26 -15.98 -14.07
N CYS A 133 1.18 -16.86 -14.46
CA CYS A 133 2.34 -16.50 -15.26
C CYS A 133 2.00 -16.60 -16.73
N ASP A 134 2.35 -15.61 -17.55
CA ASP A 134 2.12 -15.61 -19.00
C ASP A 134 3.13 -16.49 -19.76
N MET A 135 4.24 -16.87 -19.13
CA MET A 135 5.30 -17.69 -19.72
C MET A 135 5.22 -19.16 -19.29
N HIS A 136 4.67 -19.45 -18.09
CA HIS A 136 4.69 -20.78 -17.49
C HIS A 136 3.29 -21.17 -17.01
N ARG A 137 2.67 -22.14 -17.66
CA ARG A 137 1.26 -22.54 -17.41
C ARG A 137 1.01 -23.13 -16.02
N GLY A 138 2.02 -23.70 -15.37
CA GLY A 138 1.91 -24.27 -14.02
C GLY A 138 1.79 -23.21 -12.92
N VAL A 139 2.36 -22.03 -13.15
CA VAL A 139 2.37 -20.93 -12.18
C VAL A 139 1.05 -20.19 -12.25
N LYS A 140 0.11 -20.58 -11.40
CA LYS A 140 -1.23 -19.98 -11.29
C LYS A 140 -1.81 -20.19 -9.91
N GLY A 141 -2.79 -19.37 -9.53
CA GLY A 141 -3.52 -19.50 -8.27
C GLY A 141 -4.65 -18.48 -8.19
N GLU A 142 -5.23 -18.36 -7.02
CA GLU A 142 -6.38 -17.49 -6.77
C GLU A 142 -6.20 -16.71 -5.48
N MET A 143 -6.64 -15.47 -5.46
CA MET A 143 -6.72 -14.60 -4.28
C MET A 143 -8.18 -14.27 -4.01
N LEU A 144 -8.60 -14.33 -2.75
CA LEU A 144 -9.95 -13.96 -2.34
C LEU A 144 -9.99 -12.46 -2.02
N LEU A 145 -10.83 -11.73 -2.73
CA LEU A 145 -11.21 -10.36 -2.39
C LEU A 145 -12.51 -10.41 -1.56
N VAL A 146 -12.44 -9.91 -0.35
CA VAL A 146 -13.58 -9.75 0.55
C VAL A 146 -14.00 -8.30 0.56
N GLU A 147 -15.24 -8.05 0.15
CA GLU A 147 -15.83 -6.72 0.19
C GLU A 147 -16.18 -6.34 1.63
N GLN A 148 -15.76 -5.15 2.03
CA GLN A 148 -16.17 -4.57 3.29
C GLN A 148 -17.47 -3.80 3.10
N THR A 149 -18.52 -4.19 3.79
CA THR A 149 -19.73 -3.41 3.91
C THR A 149 -19.55 -2.41 5.03
N TRP A 150 -19.53 -1.13 4.71
CA TRP A 150 -19.65 -0.09 5.73
C TRP A 150 -21.13 -0.01 6.13
N GLU A 151 -21.47 -0.62 7.26
CA GLU A 151 -22.73 -0.28 7.91
C GLU A 151 -22.57 1.16 8.41
N GLY A 152 -23.09 2.09 7.64
CA GLY A 152 -23.16 3.50 8.02
C GLY A 152 -24.00 3.63 9.29
N GLY A 153 -23.35 4.04 10.37
CA GLY A 153 -24.04 4.43 11.60
C GLY A 153 -24.74 5.79 11.42
#